data_972e6754a028e9196d45f73ba3f44033
#
_entry.id   972e6754a028e9196d45f73ba3f44033
#
_cell.length_a   1.000
_cell.length_b   1.000
_cell.length_c   1.000
_cell.angle_alpha   90.00
_cell.angle_beta   90.00
_cell.angle_gamma   90.00
#
_symmetry.space_group_name_H-M   'P 1'
#
loop_
_entity.id
_entity.type
_entity.pdbx_description
1 polymer ?
#
loop_
_entity_poly.entity_id
_entity_poly.type
_entity_poly.pdbx_seq_one_letter_code
_entity_poly.pdbx_strand_id
1 'polypeptide(L)'
;MEEFPGCWREAQRADRVAEGLLRIRTILDLEFYDQISAVLKEVESTSRLLRDLYDLFPIYRSRGSIIVYYLNVILPSLCRTMKEMMLYLEHENLPARAQWTLMSDRLSQQGAMTLAARFVMYVELLIQLVRLLSRCAESIHSLIGLF
;
A
#
# COMPACT_ATOMS: atom_id res chain seq x y z
N MET A 1 -11.23 -20.31 -10.27
CA MET A 1 -9.94 -19.60 -10.50
C MET A 1 -9.59 -18.82 -9.25
N GLU A 2 -8.46 -19.14 -8.68
CA GLU A 2 -8.03 -18.43 -7.50
C GLU A 2 -7.68 -16.98 -7.86
N GLU A 3 -8.35 -16.07 -7.20
CA GLU A 3 -8.00 -14.68 -7.30
C GLU A 3 -6.61 -14.47 -6.71
N PHE A 4 -5.83 -13.63 -7.37
CA PHE A 4 -4.56 -13.18 -6.82
C PHE A 4 -4.88 -12.48 -5.49
N PRO A 5 -4.34 -13.01 -4.35
CA PRO A 5 -4.94 -12.79 -3.05
C PRO A 5 -5.02 -11.33 -2.65
N GLY A 6 -6.21 -10.80 -2.71
CA GLY A 6 -6.57 -9.54 -2.08
C GLY A 6 -5.95 -8.28 -2.64
N CYS A 7 -5.11 -8.34 -3.69
CA CYS A 7 -4.43 -7.16 -4.21
C CYS A 7 -5.41 -6.08 -4.67
N TRP A 8 -6.46 -6.46 -5.39
CA TRP A 8 -7.47 -5.51 -5.85
C TRP A 8 -8.23 -4.88 -4.70
N ARG A 9 -8.64 -5.69 -3.73
CA ARG A 9 -9.37 -5.22 -2.55
C ARG A 9 -8.52 -4.24 -1.74
N GLU A 10 -7.25 -4.57 -1.52
CA GLU A 10 -6.36 -3.69 -0.76
C GLU A 10 -6.02 -2.42 -1.54
N ALA A 11 -5.95 -2.49 -2.86
CA ALA A 11 -5.80 -1.29 -3.68
C ALA A 11 -6.99 -0.35 -3.52
N GLN A 12 -8.21 -0.88 -3.55
CA GLN A 12 -9.41 -0.07 -3.30
C GLN A 12 -9.42 0.53 -1.90
N ARG A 13 -8.97 -0.24 -0.91
CA ARG A 13 -8.86 0.25 0.48
C ARG A 13 -7.83 1.37 0.57
N ALA A 14 -6.69 1.23 -0.10
CA ALA A 14 -5.68 2.29 -0.18
C ALA A 14 -6.25 3.57 -0.83
N ASP A 15 -7.08 3.43 -1.85
CA ASP A 15 -7.75 4.59 -2.48
C ASP A 15 -8.67 5.31 -1.49
N ARG A 16 -9.40 4.58 -0.66
CA ARG A 16 -10.27 5.18 0.37
C ARG A 16 -9.44 5.89 1.44
N VAL A 17 -8.34 5.30 1.86
CA VAL A 17 -7.42 5.94 2.80
C VAL A 17 -6.84 7.22 2.19
N ALA A 18 -6.44 7.18 0.92
CA ALA A 18 -5.92 8.35 0.20
C ALA A 18 -6.96 9.47 0.14
N GLU A 19 -8.22 9.14 -0.16
CA GLU A 19 -9.32 10.11 -0.16
C GLU A 19 -9.47 10.79 1.21
N GLY A 20 -9.46 10.00 2.28
CA GLY A 20 -9.56 10.52 3.64
C GLY A 20 -8.40 11.44 4.00
N LEU A 21 -7.16 11.04 3.65
CA LEU A 21 -5.97 11.86 3.88
C LEU A 21 -6.02 13.17 3.10
N LEU A 22 -6.44 13.12 1.84
CA LEU A 22 -6.58 14.32 1.01
C LEU A 22 -7.61 15.29 1.60
N ARG A 23 -8.73 14.75 2.07
CA ARG A 23 -9.79 15.55 2.69
C ARG A 23 -9.30 16.27 3.94
N ILE A 24 -8.66 15.55 4.87
CA ILE A 24 -8.18 16.19 6.11
C ILE A 24 -7.05 17.18 5.81
N ARG A 25 -6.18 16.88 4.85
CA ARG A 25 -5.14 17.83 4.44
C ARG A 25 -5.75 19.12 3.90
N THR A 26 -6.80 19.03 3.11
CA THR A 26 -7.49 20.19 2.56
C THR A 26 -8.15 21.02 3.67
N ILE A 27 -8.79 20.36 4.64
CA ILE A 27 -9.47 21.03 5.78
C ILE A 27 -8.44 21.74 6.66
N LEU A 28 -7.32 21.08 6.96
CA LEU A 28 -6.27 21.61 7.85
C LEU A 28 -5.41 22.67 7.18
N ASP A 29 -5.44 22.74 5.85
CA ASP A 29 -4.70 23.67 5.03
C ASP A 29 -3.18 23.52 5.23
N LEU A 30 -2.54 24.35 6.06
CA LEU A 30 -1.09 24.30 6.28
C LEU A 30 -0.68 23.40 7.45
N GLU A 31 -1.60 23.13 8.38
CA GLU A 31 -1.28 22.32 9.56
C GLU A 31 -1.05 20.87 9.19
N PHE A 32 0.10 20.31 9.56
CA PHE A 32 0.52 18.94 9.26
C PHE A 32 0.61 18.63 7.75
N TYR A 33 0.69 19.64 6.89
CA TYR A 33 0.66 19.46 5.44
C TYR A 33 1.74 18.50 4.96
N ASP A 34 2.99 18.69 5.40
CA ASP A 34 4.10 17.87 4.95
C ASP A 34 3.99 16.43 5.45
N GLN A 35 3.58 16.24 6.70
CA GLN A 35 3.41 14.91 7.28
C GLN A 35 2.30 14.13 6.59
N ILE A 36 1.15 14.78 6.37
CA ILE A 36 0.01 14.14 5.69
C ILE A 36 0.38 13.85 4.22
N SER A 37 1.04 14.77 3.55
CA SER A 37 1.47 14.60 2.16
C SER A 37 2.44 13.44 2.00
N ALA A 38 3.36 13.25 2.96
CA ALA A 38 4.31 12.14 2.93
C ALA A 38 3.59 10.79 3.00
N VAL A 39 2.61 10.65 3.89
CA VAL A 39 1.81 9.42 4.00
C VAL A 39 0.94 9.23 2.77
N LEU A 40 0.27 10.29 2.31
CA LEU A 40 -0.60 10.24 1.14
C LEU A 40 0.15 9.73 -0.11
N LYS A 41 1.35 10.25 -0.34
CA LYS A 41 2.20 9.83 -1.45
C LYS A 41 2.47 8.32 -1.42
N GLU A 42 2.81 7.79 -0.25
CA GLU A 42 3.12 6.37 -0.10
C GLU A 42 1.88 5.48 -0.20
N VAL A 43 0.73 5.97 0.28
CA VAL A 43 -0.55 5.24 0.14
C VAL A 43 -0.95 5.17 -1.34
N GLU A 44 -0.80 6.24 -2.09
CA GLU A 44 -1.07 6.26 -3.53
C GLU A 44 -0.14 5.31 -4.29
N SER A 45 1.15 5.27 -3.91
CA SER A 45 2.11 4.32 -4.47
C SER A 45 1.72 2.87 -4.15
N THR A 46 1.23 2.62 -2.94
CA THR A 46 0.74 1.30 -2.52
C THR A 46 -0.40 0.83 -3.42
N SER A 47 -1.39 1.70 -3.66
CA SER A 47 -2.52 1.38 -4.55
C SER A 47 -2.04 1.00 -5.95
N ARG A 48 -1.16 1.81 -6.52
CA ARG A 48 -0.63 1.57 -7.86
C ARG A 48 0.13 0.24 -7.95
N LEU A 49 1.00 -0.04 -6.98
CA LEU A 49 1.81 -1.26 -6.98
C LEU A 49 0.94 -2.51 -6.80
N LEU A 50 -0.09 -2.44 -5.98
CA LEU A 50 -1.03 -3.56 -5.81
C LEU A 50 -1.80 -3.85 -7.11
N ARG A 51 -2.17 -2.80 -7.87
CA ARG A 51 -2.81 -2.95 -9.16
C ARG A 51 -1.85 -3.52 -10.20
N ASP A 52 -0.58 -3.08 -10.17
CA ASP A 52 0.46 -3.62 -11.04
C ASP A 52 0.65 -5.12 -10.80
N LEU A 53 0.70 -5.56 -9.55
CA LEU A 53 0.78 -6.98 -9.21
C LEU A 53 -0.44 -7.75 -9.71
N TYR A 54 -1.63 -7.18 -9.53
CA TYR A 54 -2.86 -7.79 -10.01
C TYR A 54 -2.85 -7.97 -11.53
N ASP A 55 -2.40 -6.97 -12.27
CA ASP A 55 -2.36 -7.00 -13.72
C ASP A 55 -1.28 -7.91 -14.27
N LEU A 56 -0.11 -7.97 -13.61
CA LEU A 56 1.03 -8.77 -14.05
C LEU A 56 0.90 -10.25 -13.72
N PHE A 57 0.17 -10.60 -12.67
CA PHE A 57 0.08 -11.97 -12.20
C PHE A 57 -0.43 -12.95 -13.27
N PRO A 58 -1.51 -12.66 -14.02
CA PRO A 58 -1.96 -13.59 -15.07
C PRO A 58 -0.92 -13.81 -16.18
N ILE A 59 -0.07 -12.79 -16.43
CA ILE A 59 0.94 -12.84 -17.48
C ILE A 59 2.12 -13.74 -17.06
N TYR A 60 2.51 -13.68 -15.78
CA TYR A 60 3.70 -14.37 -15.24
C TYR A 60 3.33 -15.45 -14.21
N ARG A 61 2.30 -16.20 -14.51
CA ARG A 61 1.69 -17.19 -13.62
C ARG A 61 2.65 -18.25 -13.06
N SER A 62 3.66 -18.64 -13.86
CA SER A 62 4.64 -19.65 -13.47
C SER A 62 5.45 -19.27 -12.21
N ARG A 63 5.47 -17.99 -11.87
CA ARG A 63 6.19 -17.49 -10.69
C ARG A 63 5.26 -16.99 -9.60
N GLY A 64 3.96 -17.18 -9.80
CA GLY A 64 2.94 -16.70 -8.88
C GLY A 64 3.06 -17.27 -7.49
N SER A 65 3.54 -18.51 -7.34
CA SER A 65 3.64 -19.16 -6.02
C SER A 65 4.57 -18.43 -5.06
N ILE A 66 5.71 -17.94 -5.55
CA ILE A 66 6.67 -17.15 -4.73
C ILE A 66 6.03 -15.81 -4.33
N ILE A 67 5.41 -15.14 -5.29
CA ILE A 67 4.76 -13.86 -5.06
C ILE A 67 3.61 -14.00 -4.05
N VAL A 68 2.78 -15.03 -4.20
CA VAL A 68 1.68 -15.33 -3.28
C VAL A 68 2.20 -15.56 -1.86
N TYR A 69 3.32 -16.28 -1.72
CA TYR A 69 3.93 -16.51 -0.40
C TYR A 69 4.24 -15.18 0.31
N TYR A 70 4.93 -14.26 -0.37
CA TYR A 70 5.28 -12.96 0.21
C TYR A 70 4.06 -12.08 0.43
N LEU A 71 3.08 -12.10 -0.48
CA LEU A 71 1.85 -11.34 -0.32
C LEU A 71 1.04 -11.81 0.88
N ASN A 72 1.03 -13.10 1.18
CA ASN A 72 0.34 -13.62 2.35
C ASN A 72 0.96 -13.14 3.67
N VAL A 73 2.21 -12.66 3.65
CA VAL A 73 2.86 -12.02 4.79
C VAL A 73 2.57 -10.52 4.83
N ILE A 74 2.67 -9.86 3.68
CA ILE A 74 2.58 -8.38 3.58
C ILE A 74 1.13 -7.89 3.67
N LEU A 75 0.21 -8.51 2.93
CA LEU A 75 -1.17 -8.01 2.81
C LEU A 75 -1.93 -7.98 4.13
N PRO A 76 -1.82 -9.00 5.03
CA PRO A 76 -2.52 -8.91 6.32
C PRO A 76 -2.06 -7.73 7.17
N SER A 77 -0.77 -7.43 7.18
CA SER A 77 -0.22 -6.28 7.91
C SER A 77 -0.69 -4.96 7.31
N LEU A 78 -0.60 -4.83 5.99
CA LEU A 78 -1.06 -3.65 5.26
C LEU A 78 -2.56 -3.44 5.46
N CYS A 79 -3.35 -4.49 5.32
CA CYS A 79 -4.79 -4.46 5.52
C CYS A 79 -5.15 -3.95 6.92
N ARG A 80 -4.49 -4.47 7.94
CA ARG A 80 -4.72 -4.07 9.33
C ARG A 80 -4.41 -2.59 9.53
N THR A 81 -3.27 -2.14 9.00
CA THR A 81 -2.87 -0.73 9.10
C THR A 81 -3.91 0.17 8.44
N MET A 82 -4.33 -0.15 7.23
CA MET A 82 -5.30 0.67 6.50
C MET A 82 -6.68 0.66 7.15
N LYS A 83 -7.13 -0.48 7.68
CA LYS A 83 -8.39 -0.56 8.42
C LYS A 83 -8.39 0.32 9.66
N GLU A 84 -7.28 0.32 10.41
CA GLU A 84 -7.14 1.22 11.56
C GLU A 84 -7.16 2.68 11.13
N MET A 85 -6.47 3.04 10.05
CA MET A 85 -6.52 4.41 9.53
C MET A 85 -7.96 4.83 9.19
N MET A 86 -8.73 3.94 8.57
CA MET A 86 -10.11 4.23 8.19
C MET A 86 -11.00 4.50 9.40
N LEU A 87 -10.73 3.87 10.56
CA LEU A 87 -11.48 4.15 11.79
C LEU A 87 -11.42 5.63 12.18
N TYR A 88 -10.28 6.27 11.95
CA TYR A 88 -10.11 7.70 12.24
C TYR A 88 -10.57 8.58 11.09
N LEU A 89 -10.20 8.21 9.85
CA LEU A 89 -10.47 9.04 8.67
C LEU A 89 -11.96 9.08 8.31
N GLU A 90 -12.70 8.04 8.62
CA GLU A 90 -14.14 7.94 8.36
C GLU A 90 -14.99 8.25 9.60
N HIS A 91 -14.37 8.67 10.69
CA HIS A 91 -15.10 9.02 11.92
C HIS A 91 -15.61 10.46 11.82
N GLU A 92 -16.86 10.61 11.44
CA GLU A 92 -17.49 11.90 11.13
C GLU A 92 -17.53 12.87 12.32
N ASN A 93 -17.56 12.34 13.55
CA ASN A 93 -17.67 13.14 14.74
C ASN A 93 -16.35 13.70 15.24
N LEU A 94 -15.22 13.29 14.65
CA LEU A 94 -13.91 13.83 15.01
C LEU A 94 -13.53 14.97 14.07
N PRO A 95 -13.02 16.10 14.60
CA PRO A 95 -12.47 17.14 13.75
C PRO A 95 -11.21 16.64 13.05
N ALA A 96 -10.90 17.21 11.89
CA ALA A 96 -9.79 16.76 11.03
C ALA A 96 -8.46 16.71 11.79
N ARG A 97 -8.19 17.68 12.66
CA ARG A 97 -6.98 17.71 13.47
C ARG A 97 -6.87 16.49 14.38
N ALA A 98 -7.97 16.14 15.05
CA ALA A 98 -8.03 14.97 15.92
C ALA A 98 -7.91 13.67 15.11
N GLN A 99 -8.55 13.58 13.95
CA GLN A 99 -8.42 12.44 13.06
C GLN A 99 -6.95 12.16 12.74
N TRP A 100 -6.20 13.20 12.37
CA TRP A 100 -4.79 13.05 12.05
C TRP A 100 -3.93 12.73 13.27
N THR A 101 -4.02 13.54 14.32
CA THR A 101 -3.13 13.41 15.49
C THR A 101 -3.34 12.10 16.22
N LEU A 102 -4.57 11.69 16.45
CA LEU A 102 -4.87 10.42 17.14
C LEU A 102 -4.45 9.22 16.30
N MET A 103 -4.73 9.24 15.00
CA MET A 103 -4.34 8.19 14.09
C MET A 103 -2.83 8.05 14.00
N SER A 104 -2.14 9.15 13.73
CA SER A 104 -0.69 9.19 13.57
C SER A 104 0.03 8.72 14.84
N ASP A 105 -0.39 9.21 16.00
CA ASP A 105 0.22 8.85 17.29
C ASP A 105 0.02 7.37 17.60
N ARG A 106 -1.21 6.87 17.45
CA ARG A 106 -1.51 5.47 17.76
C ARG A 106 -0.74 4.51 16.86
N LEU A 107 -0.75 4.75 15.56
CA LEU A 107 -0.07 3.85 14.62
C LEU A 107 1.44 3.93 14.72
N SER A 108 1.99 5.10 15.07
CA SER A 108 3.42 5.25 15.32
C SER A 108 3.85 4.50 16.60
N GLN A 109 3.05 4.52 17.65
CA GLN A 109 3.32 3.79 18.88
C GLN A 109 3.29 2.28 18.66
N GLN A 110 2.30 1.78 17.92
CA GLN A 110 2.16 0.34 17.63
C GLN A 110 3.33 -0.22 16.86
N GLY A 111 3.83 0.51 15.87
CA GLY A 111 4.86 0.03 14.96
C GLY A 111 6.28 0.41 15.33
N ALA A 112 6.47 1.21 16.37
CA ALA A 112 7.77 1.78 16.77
C ALA A 112 8.45 2.54 15.62
N MET A 113 7.66 3.07 14.69
CA MET A 113 8.11 3.88 13.56
C MET A 113 6.99 4.82 13.14
N THR A 114 7.33 5.92 12.46
CA THR A 114 6.31 6.85 11.96
C THR A 114 5.41 6.15 10.94
N LEU A 115 4.20 6.67 10.78
CA LEU A 115 3.26 6.13 9.80
C LEU A 115 3.83 6.23 8.38
N ALA A 116 4.49 7.34 8.05
CA ALA A 116 5.16 7.51 6.76
C ALA A 116 6.24 6.45 6.53
N ALA A 117 7.09 6.19 7.53
CA ALA A 117 8.14 5.18 7.44
C ALA A 117 7.56 3.78 7.24
N ARG A 118 6.45 3.48 7.90
CA ARG A 118 5.76 2.20 7.75
C ARG A 118 5.29 2.00 6.31
N PHE A 119 4.68 3.01 5.70
CA PHE A 119 4.24 2.92 4.32
C PHE A 119 5.39 2.88 3.33
N VAL A 120 6.49 3.58 3.59
CA VAL A 120 7.72 3.45 2.79
C VAL A 120 8.18 1.99 2.78
N MET A 121 8.14 1.32 3.93
CA MET A 121 8.48 -0.10 4.03
C MET A 121 7.55 -0.96 3.16
N TYR A 122 6.23 -0.77 3.24
CA TYR A 122 5.28 -1.50 2.40
C TYR A 122 5.55 -1.27 0.92
N VAL A 123 5.76 -0.02 0.52
CA VAL A 123 6.04 0.35 -0.88
C VAL A 123 7.32 -0.34 -1.37
N GLU A 124 8.40 -0.31 -0.57
CA GLU A 124 9.65 -0.98 -0.94
C GLU A 124 9.47 -2.48 -1.13
N LEU A 125 8.73 -3.14 -0.23
CA LEU A 125 8.44 -4.57 -0.36
C LEU A 125 7.63 -4.86 -1.62
N LEU A 126 6.62 -4.06 -1.91
CA LEU A 126 5.79 -4.22 -3.10
C LEU A 126 6.59 -3.96 -4.39
N ILE A 127 7.49 -2.99 -4.38
CA ILE A 127 8.40 -2.73 -5.51
C ILE A 127 9.26 -3.98 -5.78
N GLN A 128 9.79 -4.60 -4.72
CA GLN A 128 10.60 -5.81 -4.88
C GLN A 128 9.78 -6.96 -5.47
N LEU A 129 8.52 -7.11 -5.08
CA LEU A 129 7.64 -8.13 -5.64
C LEU A 129 7.34 -7.88 -7.13
N VAL A 130 7.06 -6.64 -7.51
CA VAL A 130 6.84 -6.27 -8.91
C VAL A 130 8.11 -6.57 -9.74
N ARG A 131 9.27 -6.20 -9.23
CA ARG A 131 10.55 -6.47 -9.89
C ARG A 131 10.82 -7.97 -10.02
N LEU A 132 10.57 -8.72 -8.96
CA LEU A 132 10.77 -10.17 -8.96
C LEU A 132 9.87 -10.83 -10.01
N LEU A 133 8.62 -10.44 -10.09
CA LEU A 133 7.66 -10.94 -11.05
C LEU A 133 8.09 -10.60 -12.50
N SER A 134 8.49 -9.35 -12.74
CA SER A 134 8.89 -8.85 -14.07
C SER A 134 10.26 -9.36 -14.53
N ARG A 135 11.26 -9.36 -13.64
CA ARG A 135 12.63 -9.80 -13.97
C ARG A 135 12.70 -11.25 -14.40
N CYS A 136 11.87 -12.06 -13.80
CA CYS A 136 11.83 -13.47 -14.12
C CYS A 136 11.39 -13.70 -15.55
N ALA A 137 10.51 -12.86 -16.08
CA ALA A 137 10.07 -12.90 -17.47
C ALA A 137 11.16 -12.38 -18.42
N GLU A 138 11.82 -11.28 -18.04
CA GLU A 138 12.91 -10.70 -18.82
C GLU A 138 14.09 -11.67 -18.94
N SER A 139 14.43 -12.36 -17.88
CA SER A 139 15.48 -13.38 -17.88
C SER A 139 15.16 -14.55 -18.81
N ILE A 140 13.91 -15.00 -18.82
CA ILE A 140 13.46 -16.07 -19.71
C ILE A 140 13.48 -15.59 -21.17
N HIS A 141 12.97 -14.39 -21.45
CA HIS A 141 13.01 -13.81 -22.80
C HIS A 141 14.43 -13.60 -23.28
N SER A 142 15.32 -13.15 -22.40
CA SER A 142 16.73 -12.97 -22.72
C SER A 142 17.41 -14.31 -23.05
N LEU A 143 17.11 -15.37 -22.30
CA LEU A 143 17.63 -16.72 -22.57
C LEU A 143 17.06 -17.31 -23.85
N ILE A 144 15.79 -17.10 -24.13
CA ILE A 144 15.16 -17.56 -25.38
C ILE A 144 15.72 -16.78 -26.57
N GLY A 145 16.01 -15.51 -26.41
CA GLY A 145 16.60 -14.68 -27.45
C GLY A 145 18.05 -15.04 -27.82
N LEU A 146 18.74 -15.81 -26.95
CA LEU A 146 20.11 -16.29 -27.20
C LEU A 146 20.14 -17.62 -28.00
N PHE A 147 19.01 -18.24 -28.14
CA PHE A 147 18.88 -19.47 -28.92
C PHE A 147 18.05 -19.24 -30.17
#